data_cc0522cbe9be9a43443521802e16fb6b
#
_entry.id   cc0522cbe9be9a43443521802e16fb6b
#
_cell.length_a   1.000
_cell.length_b   1.000
_cell.length_c   1.000
_cell.angle_alpha   90.00
_cell.angle_beta   90.00
_cell.angle_gamma   90.00
#
_symmetry.space_group_name_H-M   'P 1'
#
loop_
_entity.id
_entity.type
_entity.pdbx_description
1 polymer ?
#
loop_
_entity_poly.entity_id
_entity_poly.type
_entity_poly.pdbx_seq_one_letter_code
_entity_poly.pdbx_strand_id
1 'polypeptide(L)'
;MGRVIFIGAGPGSADLITVRGAQRLATADVVLFDALTDPALRVYAPSARWIDVGKRGFSGVPHAPTRVGKSSAAYESTGQDTINALLVHHATENNVVVRLKGGDPSIFGRLEEELDALAAAGIECEVVPGVTAAIAAAAATLRPLTRRGSGRSVSLTTAMTREGQLHASRSADT
;
A
#
# COMPACT_ATOMS: atom_id res chain seq x y z
N MET A 1 5.31 -14.68 19.81
CA MET A 1 4.53 -13.67 19.09
C MET A 1 5.37 -13.24 17.91
N GLY A 2 4.82 -13.23 16.72
CA GLY A 2 5.53 -12.81 15.50
C GLY A 2 5.69 -11.29 15.41
N ARG A 3 6.17 -10.82 14.26
CA ARG A 3 6.33 -9.40 13.94
C ARG A 3 5.62 -9.05 12.64
N VAL A 4 5.27 -7.78 12.47
CA VAL A 4 4.70 -7.27 11.23
C VAL A 4 5.68 -6.33 10.53
N ILE A 5 5.90 -6.55 9.22
CA ILE A 5 6.75 -5.70 8.40
C ILE A 5 5.87 -5.01 7.35
N PHE A 6 5.75 -3.70 7.46
CA PHE A 6 5.12 -2.87 6.43
C PHE A 6 6.12 -2.62 5.31
N ILE A 7 5.76 -2.95 4.08
CA ILE A 7 6.65 -2.79 2.93
C ILE A 7 5.94 -1.96 1.85
N GLY A 8 6.60 -0.91 1.39
CA GLY A 8 6.18 -0.19 0.20
C GLY A 8 6.43 -1.02 -1.05
N ALA A 9 5.34 -1.37 -1.74
CA ALA A 9 5.38 -2.17 -2.97
C ALA A 9 5.87 -1.38 -4.19
N GLY A 10 6.03 -0.07 -4.06
CA GLY A 10 6.28 0.82 -5.18
C GLY A 10 5.00 1.23 -5.92
N PRO A 11 5.14 2.00 -7.02
CA PRO A 11 4.02 2.69 -7.69
C PRO A 11 3.29 1.84 -8.73
N GLY A 12 3.58 0.55 -8.82
CA GLY A 12 2.95 -0.39 -9.75
C GLY A 12 3.94 -1.41 -10.32
N SER A 13 5.08 -1.00 -10.86
CA SER A 13 6.09 -1.91 -11.40
C SER A 13 6.88 -2.61 -10.29
N ALA A 14 6.99 -3.94 -10.35
CA ALA A 14 7.64 -4.75 -9.31
C ALA A 14 9.13 -4.46 -9.13
N ASP A 15 9.81 -3.97 -10.16
CA ASP A 15 11.23 -3.60 -10.14
C ASP A 15 11.50 -2.30 -9.36
N LEU A 16 10.45 -1.56 -9.00
CA LEU A 16 10.55 -0.36 -8.15
C LEU A 16 10.39 -0.66 -6.66
N ILE A 17 10.34 -1.91 -6.27
CA ILE A 17 10.48 -2.28 -4.85
C ILE A 17 11.90 -1.97 -4.39
N THR A 18 12.05 -1.52 -3.14
CA THR A 18 13.39 -1.31 -2.59
C THR A 18 14.09 -2.64 -2.34
N VAL A 19 15.44 -2.66 -2.40
CA VAL A 19 16.22 -3.87 -2.09
C VAL A 19 15.87 -4.42 -0.71
N ARG A 20 15.75 -3.55 0.30
CA ARG A 20 15.31 -3.96 1.64
C ARG A 20 13.90 -4.54 1.61
N GLY A 21 12.98 -3.93 0.86
CA GLY A 21 11.62 -4.43 0.69
C GLY A 21 11.59 -5.85 0.14
N ALA A 22 12.33 -6.12 -0.93
CA ALA A 22 12.45 -7.44 -1.51
C ALA A 22 13.06 -8.46 -0.54
N GLN A 23 14.13 -8.08 0.18
CA GLN A 23 14.76 -8.93 1.20
C GLN A 23 13.83 -9.28 2.36
N ARG A 24 13.05 -8.30 2.83
CA ARG A 24 12.07 -8.53 3.91
C ARG A 24 10.88 -9.35 3.42
N LEU A 25 10.41 -9.08 2.22
CA LEU A 25 9.32 -9.85 1.59
C LEU A 25 9.68 -11.35 1.48
N ALA A 26 10.93 -11.66 1.16
CA ALA A 26 11.42 -13.04 1.06
C ALA A 26 11.38 -13.82 2.40
N THR A 27 11.26 -13.14 3.53
CA THR A 27 11.16 -13.78 4.86
C THR A 27 9.73 -14.00 5.33
N ALA A 28 8.73 -13.64 4.53
CA ALA A 28 7.34 -13.67 4.95
C ALA A 28 6.77 -15.08 5.03
N ASP A 29 6.04 -15.38 6.09
CA ASP A 29 5.14 -16.53 6.19
C ASP A 29 3.77 -16.19 5.56
N VAL A 30 3.30 -14.95 5.82
CA VAL A 30 2.03 -14.43 5.32
C VAL A 30 2.22 -13.03 4.76
N VAL A 31 1.62 -12.76 3.60
CA VAL A 31 1.60 -11.44 2.96
C VAL A 31 0.17 -10.97 2.81
N LEU A 32 -0.20 -9.89 3.53
CA LEU A 32 -1.45 -9.15 3.31
C LEU A 32 -1.17 -8.02 2.34
N PHE A 33 -1.82 -8.01 1.18
CA PHE A 33 -1.51 -7.05 0.12
C PHE A 33 -2.74 -6.30 -0.39
N ASP A 34 -2.53 -5.08 -0.89
CA ASP A 34 -3.56 -4.25 -1.53
C ASP A 34 -3.71 -4.64 -3.01
N ALA A 35 -4.90 -4.42 -3.56
CA ALA A 35 -5.21 -4.71 -4.97
C ALA A 35 -4.37 -3.92 -5.99
N LEU A 36 -3.61 -2.91 -5.55
CA LEU A 36 -2.73 -2.09 -6.39
C LEU A 36 -1.30 -2.63 -6.48
N THR A 37 -0.99 -3.74 -5.82
CA THR A 37 0.35 -4.34 -5.85
C THR A 37 0.53 -5.21 -7.08
N ASP A 38 1.72 -5.15 -7.71
CA ASP A 38 2.03 -5.97 -8.88
C ASP A 38 2.10 -7.45 -8.47
N PRO A 39 1.34 -8.35 -9.16
CA PRO A 39 1.42 -9.79 -8.92
C PRO A 39 2.84 -10.39 -9.10
N ALA A 40 3.70 -9.75 -9.89
CA ALA A 40 5.09 -10.18 -10.08
C ALA A 40 5.91 -10.15 -8.79
N LEU A 41 5.52 -9.37 -7.78
CA LEU A 41 6.16 -9.36 -6.46
C LEU A 41 6.10 -10.72 -5.74
N ARG A 42 5.20 -11.62 -6.14
CA ARG A 42 5.12 -12.98 -5.59
C ARG A 42 6.39 -13.80 -5.79
N VAL A 43 7.21 -13.45 -6.77
CA VAL A 43 8.51 -14.11 -7.01
C VAL A 43 9.46 -14.00 -5.80
N TYR A 44 9.32 -12.95 -5.00
CA TYR A 44 10.16 -12.75 -3.81
C TYR A 44 9.71 -13.58 -2.60
N ALA A 45 8.45 -14.02 -2.55
CA ALA A 45 7.92 -14.83 -1.45
C ALA A 45 7.03 -15.96 -1.98
N PRO A 46 7.59 -16.90 -2.75
CA PRO A 46 6.80 -17.95 -3.43
C PRO A 46 6.15 -18.94 -2.46
N SER A 47 6.71 -19.10 -1.26
CA SER A 47 6.19 -20.01 -0.23
C SER A 47 5.24 -19.34 0.76
N ALA A 48 5.12 -18.01 0.74
CA ALA A 48 4.25 -17.28 1.64
C ALA A 48 2.77 -17.47 1.27
N ARG A 49 1.90 -17.41 2.26
CA ARG A 49 0.45 -17.32 2.05
C ARG A 49 0.07 -15.88 1.70
N TRP A 50 -0.45 -15.64 0.50
CA TRP A 50 -0.87 -14.33 0.03
C TRP A 50 -2.37 -14.11 0.26
N ILE A 51 -2.72 -13.01 0.94
CA ILE A 51 -4.09 -12.63 1.30
C ILE A 51 -4.37 -11.24 0.73
N ASP A 52 -5.36 -11.17 -0.19
CA ASP A 52 -5.84 -9.91 -0.74
C ASP A 52 -6.76 -9.22 0.28
N VAL A 53 -6.40 -8.03 0.72
CA VAL A 53 -7.22 -7.23 1.64
C VAL A 53 -8.04 -6.15 0.92
N GLY A 54 -8.02 -6.14 -0.41
CA GLY A 54 -9.02 -5.49 -1.26
C GLY A 54 -9.21 -3.98 -1.11
N LYS A 55 -8.21 -3.22 -0.63
CA LYS A 55 -8.30 -1.76 -0.67
C LYS A 55 -8.13 -1.24 -2.10
N ARG A 56 -9.21 -1.19 -2.86
CA ARG A 56 -9.28 -0.37 -4.08
C ARG A 56 -9.49 1.08 -3.66
N GLY A 57 -8.44 1.85 -3.59
CA GLY A 57 -8.55 3.29 -3.71
C GLY A 57 -9.06 3.59 -5.12
N PHE A 58 -10.21 4.24 -5.26
CA PHE A 58 -10.92 4.54 -6.49
C PHE A 58 -11.89 3.48 -7.03
N SER A 59 -13.06 3.37 -6.46
CA SER A 59 -14.25 2.83 -7.14
C SER A 59 -14.91 3.93 -7.96
N GLY A 60 -14.36 4.28 -9.11
CA GLY A 60 -14.92 5.32 -9.99
C GLY A 60 -14.64 5.16 -11.49
N VAL A 61 -13.78 4.22 -11.88
CA VAL A 61 -13.54 3.90 -13.29
C VAL A 61 -13.89 2.44 -13.54
N PRO A 62 -14.89 2.15 -14.40
CA PRO A 62 -15.18 0.78 -14.80
C PRO A 62 -13.98 0.24 -15.59
N HIS A 63 -13.24 -0.71 -15.04
CA HIS A 63 -12.32 -1.49 -15.84
C HIS A 63 -13.13 -2.41 -16.73
N ALA A 64 -12.80 -2.40 -18.04
CA ALA A 64 -13.37 -3.30 -19.01
C ALA A 64 -13.28 -4.76 -18.53
N PRO A 65 -14.33 -5.57 -18.72
CA PRO A 65 -14.37 -6.93 -18.21
C PRO A 65 -13.40 -7.79 -19.01
N THR A 66 -12.31 -8.22 -18.39
CA THR A 66 -11.61 -9.42 -18.82
C THR A 66 -12.54 -10.61 -18.53
N ARG A 67 -13.15 -11.13 -19.60
CA ARG A 67 -13.98 -12.32 -19.55
C ARG A 67 -13.15 -13.51 -19.08
N VAL A 68 -13.35 -13.97 -17.86
CA VAL A 68 -13.42 -15.40 -17.52
C VAL A 68 -14.28 -15.57 -16.27
N GLY A 69 -15.29 -16.38 -16.37
CA GLY A 69 -16.41 -16.77 -15.60
C GLY A 69 -16.37 -16.81 -14.09
N LYS A 70 -17.54 -16.40 -13.57
CA LYS A 70 -18.26 -16.82 -12.35
C LYS A 70 -18.04 -16.06 -11.05
N SER A 71 -19.20 -15.64 -10.61
CA SER A 71 -19.74 -15.17 -9.32
C SER A 71 -19.50 -13.69 -9.01
N SER A 72 -20.57 -12.93 -9.22
CA SER A 72 -20.84 -11.62 -8.66
C SER A 72 -21.14 -11.76 -7.15
N ALA A 73 -20.11 -12.05 -6.34
CA ALA A 73 -20.12 -11.64 -4.94
C ALA A 73 -19.62 -10.19 -4.95
N ALA A 74 -20.43 -9.26 -4.46
CA ALA A 74 -20.06 -7.88 -4.26
C ALA A 74 -18.72 -7.85 -3.50
N TYR A 75 -17.66 -7.38 -4.16
CA TYR A 75 -16.38 -7.13 -3.52
C TYR A 75 -16.56 -5.88 -2.64
N GLU A 76 -17.09 -6.07 -1.45
CA GLU A 76 -17.03 -5.07 -0.41
C GLU A 76 -15.57 -4.87 -0.04
N SER A 77 -15.09 -3.62 -0.13
CA SER A 77 -13.75 -3.29 0.33
C SER A 77 -13.62 -3.68 1.80
N THR A 78 -12.64 -4.48 2.13
CA THR A 78 -12.37 -4.87 3.52
C THR A 78 -12.21 -3.63 4.39
N GLY A 79 -13.04 -3.47 5.41
CA GLY A 79 -12.97 -2.34 6.32
C GLY A 79 -11.61 -2.27 7.02
N GLN A 80 -11.18 -1.05 7.44
CA GLN A 80 -9.88 -0.89 8.12
C GLN A 80 -9.79 -1.75 9.39
N ASP A 81 -10.87 -1.81 10.16
CA ASP A 81 -10.91 -2.61 11.38
C ASP A 81 -10.69 -4.11 11.12
N THR A 82 -11.22 -4.60 9.99
CA THR A 82 -10.99 -6.00 9.58
C THR A 82 -9.53 -6.22 9.19
N ILE A 83 -8.90 -5.26 8.50
CA ILE A 83 -7.47 -5.36 8.15
C ILE A 83 -6.61 -5.37 9.40
N ASN A 84 -6.92 -4.48 10.36
CA ASN A 84 -6.22 -4.41 11.64
C ASN A 84 -6.35 -5.75 12.41
N ALA A 85 -7.55 -6.31 12.47
CA ALA A 85 -7.80 -7.61 13.10
C ALA A 85 -7.05 -8.76 12.41
N LEU A 86 -6.99 -8.76 11.06
CA LEU A 86 -6.23 -9.75 10.30
C LEU A 86 -4.73 -9.66 10.57
N LEU A 87 -4.17 -8.45 10.66
CA LEU A 87 -2.75 -8.25 10.98
C LEU A 87 -2.42 -8.82 12.37
N VAL A 88 -3.22 -8.48 13.38
CA VAL A 88 -3.06 -8.99 14.74
C VAL A 88 -3.19 -10.51 14.78
N HIS A 89 -4.25 -11.07 14.17
CA HIS A 89 -4.48 -12.51 14.11
C HIS A 89 -3.30 -13.26 13.49
N HIS A 90 -2.86 -12.86 12.30
CA HIS A 90 -1.75 -13.54 11.64
C HIS A 90 -0.42 -13.38 12.36
N ALA A 91 -0.16 -12.25 13.01
CA ALA A 91 1.06 -12.06 13.80
C ALA A 91 1.09 -12.89 15.09
N THR A 92 -0.06 -13.35 15.60
CA THR A 92 -0.08 -14.29 16.72
C THR A 92 0.21 -15.73 16.29
N GLU A 93 -0.09 -16.09 15.04
CA GLU A 93 0.04 -17.46 14.53
C GLU A 93 1.34 -17.70 13.72
N ASN A 94 1.95 -16.63 13.19
CA ASN A 94 3.10 -16.71 12.30
C ASN A 94 4.25 -15.87 12.80
N ASN A 95 5.50 -16.20 12.41
CA ASN A 95 6.68 -15.50 12.82
C ASN A 95 6.87 -14.16 12.09
N VAL A 96 6.62 -14.14 10.77
CA VAL A 96 6.80 -12.94 9.94
C VAL A 96 5.56 -12.71 9.08
N VAL A 97 4.84 -11.63 9.38
CA VAL A 97 3.72 -11.14 8.59
C VAL A 97 4.15 -9.90 7.83
N VAL A 98 3.98 -9.89 6.52
CA VAL A 98 4.22 -8.72 5.68
C VAL A 98 2.91 -8.03 5.35
N ARG A 99 2.83 -6.72 5.59
CA ARG A 99 1.80 -5.84 5.07
C ARG A 99 2.36 -5.09 3.87
N LEU A 100 2.04 -5.55 2.66
CA LEU A 100 2.52 -4.98 1.41
C LEU A 100 1.54 -3.90 0.93
N LYS A 101 2.00 -2.65 0.87
CA LYS A 101 1.18 -1.46 0.59
C LYS A 101 1.64 -0.81 -0.72
N GLY A 102 0.72 -0.40 -1.59
CA GLY A 102 1.05 0.33 -2.81
C GLY A 102 1.80 1.63 -2.51
N GLY A 103 2.78 1.99 -3.34
CA GLY A 103 3.61 3.17 -3.16
C GLY A 103 4.51 3.08 -1.93
N ASP A 104 4.39 4.06 -1.04
CA ASP A 104 5.05 4.14 0.26
C ASP A 104 4.00 4.00 1.39
N PRO A 105 4.25 3.19 2.43
CA PRO A 105 3.30 2.97 3.51
C PRO A 105 2.87 4.24 4.25
N SER A 106 3.75 5.24 4.33
CA SER A 106 3.53 6.48 5.07
C SER A 106 2.75 7.54 4.29
N ILE A 107 2.54 7.34 2.97
CA ILE A 107 1.87 8.31 2.11
C ILE A 107 0.44 7.85 1.79
N PHE A 108 -0.55 8.49 2.41
CA PHE A 108 -1.99 8.21 2.26
C PHE A 108 -2.41 6.74 2.47
N GLY A 109 -1.59 5.99 3.22
CA GLY A 109 -1.73 4.54 3.40
C GLY A 109 -2.46 4.14 4.69
N ARG A 110 -2.94 5.07 5.52
CA ARG A 110 -3.55 4.79 6.84
C ARG A 110 -2.65 3.93 7.75
N LEU A 111 -1.32 4.10 7.61
CA LEU A 111 -0.33 3.33 8.35
C LEU A 111 -0.48 3.47 9.87
N GLU A 112 -0.81 4.67 10.34
CA GLU A 112 -0.99 4.97 11.77
C GLU A 112 -2.03 4.05 12.43
N GLU A 113 -3.20 3.87 11.80
CA GLU A 113 -4.27 3.03 12.33
C GLU A 113 -3.86 1.54 12.43
N GLU A 114 -3.05 1.07 11.47
CA GLU A 114 -2.52 -0.30 11.48
C GLU A 114 -1.44 -0.46 12.57
N LEU A 115 -0.56 0.55 12.74
CA LEU A 115 0.47 0.55 13.79
C LEU A 115 -0.14 0.61 15.20
N ASP A 116 -1.16 1.44 15.41
CA ASP A 116 -1.85 1.57 16.70
C ASP A 116 -2.49 0.25 17.14
N ALA A 117 -3.14 -0.45 16.19
CA ALA A 117 -3.75 -1.75 16.47
C ALA A 117 -2.70 -2.81 16.86
N LEU A 118 -1.54 -2.81 16.22
CA LEU A 118 -0.45 -3.74 16.52
C LEU A 118 0.25 -3.38 17.84
N ALA A 119 0.44 -2.09 18.11
CA ALA A 119 0.98 -1.62 19.38
C ALA A 119 0.09 -2.00 20.57
N ALA A 120 -1.24 -1.84 20.42
CA ALA A 120 -2.21 -2.26 21.42
C ALA A 120 -2.17 -3.79 21.70
N ALA A 121 -1.78 -4.59 20.70
CA ALA A 121 -1.59 -6.03 20.81
C ALA A 121 -0.17 -6.44 21.25
N GLY A 122 0.75 -5.49 21.46
CA GLY A 122 2.13 -5.76 21.83
C GLY A 122 2.97 -6.43 20.73
N ILE A 123 2.63 -6.20 19.46
CA ILE A 123 3.29 -6.81 18.29
C ILE A 123 4.36 -5.84 17.75
N GLU A 124 5.57 -6.38 17.57
CA GLU A 124 6.70 -5.63 17.01
C GLU A 124 6.48 -5.31 15.53
N CYS A 125 6.82 -4.07 15.12
CA CYS A 125 6.66 -3.60 13.75
C CYS A 125 7.97 -3.06 13.15
N GLU A 126 8.15 -3.28 11.85
CA GLU A 126 9.17 -2.63 11.01
C GLU A 126 8.46 -1.93 9.85
N VAL A 127 8.89 -0.72 9.48
CA VAL A 127 8.40 -0.03 8.29
C VAL A 127 9.53 0.11 7.28
N VAL A 128 9.34 -0.43 6.08
CA VAL A 128 10.27 -0.32 4.96
C VAL A 128 9.67 0.63 3.93
N PRO A 129 10.31 1.77 3.65
CA PRO A 129 9.80 2.75 2.70
C PRO A 129 9.73 2.19 1.29
N GLY A 130 8.90 2.81 0.46
CA GLY A 130 8.73 2.50 -0.95
C GLY A 130 8.78 3.73 -1.84
N VAL A 131 8.77 3.52 -3.15
CA VAL A 131 8.67 4.60 -4.13
C VAL A 131 7.21 5.03 -4.26
N THR A 132 6.90 6.26 -3.83
CA THR A 132 5.52 6.79 -3.98
C THR A 132 5.22 7.19 -5.42
N ALA A 133 3.94 7.12 -5.81
CA ALA A 133 3.46 7.44 -7.16
C ALA A 133 3.88 8.85 -7.63
N ALA A 134 3.96 9.82 -6.74
CA ALA A 134 4.39 11.18 -7.07
C ALA A 134 5.82 11.24 -7.62
N ILE A 135 6.75 10.49 -7.00
CA ILE A 135 8.15 10.42 -7.46
C ILE A 135 8.24 9.63 -8.76
N ALA A 136 7.50 8.54 -8.89
CA ALA A 136 7.46 7.76 -10.13
C ALA A 136 6.89 8.56 -11.31
N ALA A 137 5.85 9.35 -11.09
CA ALA A 137 5.27 10.22 -12.10
C ALA A 137 6.27 11.31 -12.55
N ALA A 138 7.00 11.91 -11.61
CA ALA A 138 8.06 12.87 -11.92
C ALA A 138 9.15 12.26 -12.81
N ALA A 139 9.59 11.04 -12.48
CA ALA A 139 10.57 10.30 -13.26
C ALA A 139 10.06 9.94 -14.66
N ALA A 140 8.83 9.40 -14.76
CA ALA A 140 8.22 9.00 -16.03
C ALA A 140 7.99 10.19 -16.99
N THR A 141 7.75 11.38 -16.43
CA THR A 141 7.53 12.60 -17.21
C THR A 141 8.80 13.44 -17.43
N LEU A 142 9.94 13.02 -16.86
CA LEU A 142 11.20 13.77 -16.86
C LEU A 142 11.06 15.19 -16.29
N ARG A 143 10.13 15.35 -15.33
CA ARG A 143 9.86 16.63 -14.66
C ARG A 143 10.19 16.52 -13.17
N PRO A 144 11.35 17.04 -12.73
CA PRO A 144 11.71 17.00 -11.32
C PRO A 144 10.72 17.83 -10.50
N LEU A 145 10.38 17.32 -9.29
CA LEU A 145 9.46 17.99 -8.36
C LEU A 145 10.06 19.26 -7.74
N THR A 146 11.38 19.40 -7.76
CA THR A 146 12.08 20.59 -7.24
C THR A 146 13.00 21.18 -8.30
N ARG A 147 13.20 22.49 -8.24
CA ARG A 147 14.13 23.20 -9.13
C ARG A 147 14.95 24.19 -8.35
N ARG A 148 16.27 24.20 -8.57
CA ARG A 148 17.17 25.19 -7.95
C ARG A 148 16.75 26.60 -8.34
N GLY A 149 16.59 27.46 -7.37
CA GLY A 149 16.25 28.88 -7.57
C GLY A 149 14.75 29.19 -7.65
N SER A 150 13.86 28.21 -7.94
CA SER A 150 12.42 28.46 -8.11
C SER A 150 11.49 27.49 -7.41
N GLY A 151 11.93 26.30 -7.01
CA GLY A 151 11.08 25.30 -6.37
C GLY A 151 11.77 24.65 -5.19
N ARG A 152 11.54 25.15 -3.96
CA ARG A 152 12.17 24.68 -2.72
C ARG A 152 11.28 23.73 -1.91
N SER A 153 10.01 23.60 -2.27
CA SER A 153 9.03 22.79 -1.52
C SER A 153 8.25 21.91 -2.45
N VAL A 154 7.79 20.78 -1.91
CA VAL A 154 6.86 19.85 -2.55
C VAL A 154 5.75 19.56 -1.56
N SER A 155 4.50 19.72 -1.99
CA SER A 155 3.34 19.32 -1.21
C SER A 155 2.64 18.16 -1.89
N LEU A 156 2.36 17.11 -1.12
CA LEU A 156 1.56 15.97 -1.57
C LEU A 156 0.18 16.08 -0.94
N THR A 157 -0.85 16.15 -1.78
CA THR A 157 -2.24 16.27 -1.34
C THR A 157 -3.09 15.20 -1.97
N THR A 158 -4.13 14.75 -1.26
CA THR A 158 -5.15 13.86 -1.81
C THR A 158 -6.45 14.64 -1.97
N ALA A 159 -7.16 14.39 -3.07
CA ALA A 159 -8.51 14.92 -3.28
C ALA A 159 -9.59 14.11 -2.55
N MET A 160 -9.23 12.97 -1.94
CA MET A 160 -10.17 12.11 -1.22
C MET A 160 -10.42 12.64 0.19
N THR A 161 -11.68 12.80 0.55
CA THR A 161 -12.10 13.10 1.93
C THR A 161 -12.22 11.82 2.76
N ARG A 162 -12.43 11.99 4.07
CA ARG A 162 -12.71 10.90 5.00
C ARG A 162 -13.93 10.06 4.59
N GLU A 163 -14.88 10.68 3.89
CA GLU A 163 -16.12 10.07 3.39
C GLU A 163 -15.98 9.51 1.96
N GLY A 164 -14.77 9.51 1.38
CA GLY A 164 -14.53 9.01 0.02
C GLY A 164 -15.03 9.94 -1.09
N GLN A 165 -15.42 11.17 -0.75
CA GLN A 165 -15.85 12.17 -1.73
C GLN A 165 -14.65 12.94 -2.30
N LEU A 166 -14.72 13.31 -3.58
CA LEU A 166 -13.74 14.19 -4.20
C LEU A 166 -13.95 15.63 -3.74
N HIS A 167 -12.97 16.18 -3.05
CA HIS A 167 -12.92 17.64 -2.83
C HIS A 167 -12.28 18.31 -4.05
N ALA A 168 -12.98 19.25 -4.66
CA ALA A 168 -12.36 20.18 -5.57
C ALA A 168 -11.34 21.02 -4.75
N SER A 169 -10.04 20.80 -4.99
CA SER A 169 -9.03 21.68 -4.45
C SER A 169 -9.26 23.07 -5.06
N ARG A 170 -9.60 24.06 -4.25
CA ARG A 170 -9.37 25.43 -4.64
C ARG A 170 -7.87 25.60 -4.73
N SER A 171 -7.32 25.68 -5.93
CA SER A 171 -5.98 26.20 -6.13
C SER A 171 -5.98 27.60 -5.54
N ALA A 172 -5.27 27.83 -4.46
CA ALA A 172 -4.95 29.17 -4.05
C ALA A 172 -3.98 29.71 -5.11
N ASP A 173 -4.50 30.51 -6.02
CA ASP A 173 -3.69 31.39 -6.82
C ASP A 173 -2.99 32.37 -5.88
N THR A 174 -1.69 32.20 -5.70
CA THR A 174 -0.75 33.22 -5.23
C THR A 174 0.54 33.11 -6.03
#